data_b5585e15ed0ab253f4bc5671396d2f8e
#
_entry.id   b5585e15ed0ab253f4bc5671396d2f8e
#
_cell.length_a   1.000
_cell.length_b   1.000
_cell.length_c   1.000
_cell.angle_alpha   90.00
_cell.angle_beta   90.00
_cell.angle_gamma   90.00
#
_symmetry.space_group_name_H-M   'P 1'
#
loop_
_entity.id
_entity.type
_entity.pdbx_description
1 polymer ?
#
loop_
_entity_poly.entity_id
_entity_poly.type
_entity_poly.pdbx_seq_one_letter_code
_entity_poly.pdbx_strand_id
1 'polypeptide(L)'
;MPTLEQARAWYANADPIHAFDHVERVYLMAERLAREEGADLDIVRAAALLHDAEGATSGQESRAGHHDASADFAAQVLAEENWPQERIEAVQHCIRAHRFRGGQTPQTIEARVLFDADKLDVLGAVGAARVIGYAALAGQPAYAEPSERFWQSGQAEPDEPHSAYHEYVFKLRRIKERLHTPTARRLAEERDLYLQAFFTRMMSEMRGER
;
A
#
# COMPACT_ATOMS: atom_id res chain seq x y z
N MET A 1 -5.13 -6.84 22.39
CA MET A 1 -4.61 -6.39 21.07
C MET A 1 -4.81 -7.53 20.07
N PRO A 2 -5.35 -7.25 18.90
CA PRO A 2 -5.56 -8.25 17.87
C PRO A 2 -4.27 -9.01 17.53
N THR A 3 -4.37 -10.30 17.27
CA THR A 3 -3.25 -11.14 16.87
C THR A 3 -3.22 -11.34 15.34
N LEU A 4 -2.07 -11.75 14.80
CA LEU A 4 -1.93 -12.12 13.39
C LEU A 4 -2.89 -13.26 13.00
N GLU A 5 -3.15 -14.21 13.92
CA GLU A 5 -4.06 -15.33 13.68
C GLU A 5 -5.52 -14.85 13.57
N GLN A 6 -5.96 -13.98 14.47
CA GLN A 6 -7.30 -13.37 14.40
C GLN A 6 -7.44 -12.53 13.11
N ALA A 7 -6.44 -11.71 12.80
CA ALA A 7 -6.46 -10.87 11.61
C ALA A 7 -6.57 -11.69 10.32
N ARG A 8 -5.90 -12.84 10.22
CA ARG A 8 -5.96 -13.70 9.03
C ARG A 8 -7.40 -14.07 8.65
N ALA A 9 -8.31 -14.22 9.62
CA ALA A 9 -9.71 -14.54 9.36
C ALA A 9 -10.46 -13.39 8.67
N TRP A 10 -10.10 -12.15 8.94
CA TRP A 10 -10.75 -10.97 8.34
C TRP A 10 -10.42 -10.79 6.86
N TYR A 11 -9.34 -11.40 6.38
CA TYR A 11 -8.87 -11.32 4.99
C TYR A 11 -9.09 -12.62 4.20
N ALA A 12 -9.92 -13.55 4.71
CA ALA A 12 -10.15 -14.86 4.08
C ALA A 12 -10.69 -14.79 2.65
N ASN A 13 -11.41 -13.72 2.30
CA ASN A 13 -12.01 -13.50 0.98
C ASN A 13 -11.30 -12.40 0.17
N ALA A 14 -10.12 -11.97 0.58
CA ALA A 14 -9.35 -10.96 -0.12
C ALA A 14 -8.84 -11.47 -1.48
N ASP A 15 -8.69 -10.55 -2.45
CA ASP A 15 -8.03 -10.90 -3.70
C ASP A 15 -6.52 -11.21 -3.48
N PRO A 16 -5.86 -11.94 -4.40
CA PRO A 16 -4.47 -12.37 -4.21
C PRO A 16 -3.45 -11.24 -4.00
N ILE A 17 -3.78 -10.00 -4.33
CA ILE A 17 -2.88 -8.85 -4.21
C ILE A 17 -3.04 -8.14 -2.86
N HIS A 18 -4.28 -8.17 -2.31
CA HIS A 18 -4.66 -7.62 -1.02
C HIS A 18 -4.87 -8.71 0.04
N ALA A 19 -4.38 -9.93 -0.25
CA ALA A 19 -4.43 -11.06 0.65
C ALA A 19 -3.62 -10.79 1.93
N PHE A 20 -3.82 -11.65 2.91
CA PHE A 20 -3.22 -11.49 4.23
C PHE A 20 -1.69 -11.37 4.24
N ASP A 21 -1.01 -11.89 3.21
CA ASP A 21 0.44 -11.73 3.03
C ASP A 21 0.87 -10.26 2.87
N HIS A 22 0.04 -9.41 2.23
CA HIS A 22 0.25 -7.96 2.23
C HIS A 22 0.15 -7.38 3.64
N VAL A 23 -0.89 -7.71 4.36
CA VAL A 23 -1.11 -7.23 5.74
C VAL A 23 0.05 -7.65 6.66
N GLU A 24 0.51 -8.88 6.53
CA GLU A 24 1.65 -9.39 7.30
C GLU A 24 2.94 -8.62 6.99
N ARG A 25 3.23 -8.33 5.71
CA ARG A 25 4.38 -7.50 5.34
C ARG A 25 4.26 -6.05 5.85
N VAL A 26 3.08 -5.46 5.73
CA VAL A 26 2.82 -4.11 6.27
C VAL A 26 2.98 -4.10 7.78
N TYR A 27 2.46 -5.10 8.49
CA TYR A 27 2.61 -5.25 9.94
C TYR A 27 4.10 -5.29 10.36
N LEU A 28 4.88 -6.17 9.72
CA LEU A 28 6.32 -6.31 10.03
C LEU A 28 7.11 -5.02 9.73
N MET A 29 6.77 -4.34 8.63
CA MET A 29 7.41 -3.08 8.27
C MET A 29 6.98 -1.95 9.21
N ALA A 30 5.70 -1.84 9.54
CA ALA A 30 5.17 -0.85 10.46
C ALA A 30 5.77 -0.99 11.86
N GLU A 31 5.93 -2.23 12.34
CA GLU A 31 6.58 -2.53 13.61
C GLU A 31 8.06 -2.08 13.62
N ARG A 32 8.78 -2.33 12.52
CA ARG A 32 10.16 -1.86 12.37
C ARG A 32 10.23 -0.33 12.39
N LEU A 33 9.41 0.33 11.56
CA LEU A 33 9.38 1.79 11.50
C LEU A 33 8.99 2.41 12.83
N ALA A 34 8.00 1.83 13.53
CA ALA A 34 7.56 2.33 14.84
C ALA A 34 8.68 2.31 15.88
N ARG A 35 9.51 1.25 15.91
CA ARG A 35 10.66 1.19 16.80
C ARG A 35 11.73 2.23 16.46
N GLU A 36 12.01 2.45 15.18
CA GLU A 36 13.03 3.40 14.73
C GLU A 36 12.58 4.86 14.89
N GLU A 37 11.27 5.14 14.76
CA GLU A 37 10.70 6.49 14.82
C GLU A 37 10.08 6.84 16.19
N GLY A 38 10.06 5.91 17.16
CA GLY A 38 9.56 6.14 18.51
C GLY A 38 8.03 6.24 18.61
N ALA A 39 7.29 5.56 17.73
CA ALA A 39 5.83 5.50 17.74
C ALA A 39 5.30 4.46 18.75
N ASP A 40 4.05 4.61 19.18
CA ASP A 40 3.36 3.62 20.02
C ASP A 40 3.14 2.32 19.23
N LEU A 41 3.87 1.27 19.64
CA LEU A 41 3.86 -0.04 18.97
C LEU A 41 2.48 -0.70 18.93
N ASP A 42 1.68 -0.57 19.99
CA ASP A 42 0.38 -1.23 20.05
C ASP A 42 -0.61 -0.56 19.12
N ILE A 43 -0.60 0.78 19.04
CA ILE A 43 -1.43 1.53 18.09
C ILE A 43 -1.05 1.16 16.66
N VAL A 44 0.25 1.16 16.35
CA VAL A 44 0.74 0.85 15.00
C VAL A 44 0.41 -0.59 14.59
N ARG A 45 0.61 -1.56 15.49
CA ARG A 45 0.29 -2.97 15.25
C ARG A 45 -1.19 -3.19 14.99
N ALA A 46 -2.05 -2.65 15.86
CA ALA A 46 -3.49 -2.75 15.69
C ALA A 46 -3.94 -2.11 14.37
N ALA A 47 -3.44 -0.92 14.07
CA ALA A 47 -3.76 -0.22 12.83
C ALA A 47 -3.28 -1.00 11.58
N ALA A 48 -2.09 -1.59 11.61
CA ALA A 48 -1.57 -2.41 10.51
C ALA A 48 -2.40 -3.67 10.25
N LEU A 49 -2.89 -4.34 11.30
CA LEU A 49 -3.73 -5.53 11.15
C LEU A 49 -5.14 -5.24 10.66
N LEU A 50 -5.65 -4.01 10.86
CA LEU A 50 -7.04 -3.64 10.62
C LEU A 50 -7.24 -2.69 9.42
N HIS A 51 -6.14 -2.18 8.80
CA HIS A 51 -6.23 -1.05 7.86
C HIS A 51 -7.08 -1.32 6.61
N ASP A 52 -7.11 -2.54 6.11
CA ASP A 52 -7.83 -2.97 4.91
C ASP A 52 -8.87 -4.08 5.19
N ALA A 53 -9.25 -4.32 6.47
CA ALA A 53 -10.11 -5.45 6.86
C ALA A 53 -11.48 -5.43 6.15
N GLU A 54 -12.04 -4.26 5.86
CA GLU A 54 -13.33 -4.09 5.18
C GLU A 54 -13.20 -3.68 3.70
N GLY A 55 -12.01 -3.75 3.12
CA GLY A 55 -11.77 -3.30 1.75
C GLY A 55 -11.14 -4.33 0.82
N ALA A 56 -10.84 -5.50 1.36
CA ALA A 56 -10.11 -6.56 0.66
C ALA A 56 -10.92 -7.32 -0.40
N THR A 57 -12.23 -7.06 -0.54
CA THR A 57 -13.08 -7.69 -1.55
C THR A 57 -13.07 -6.92 -2.87
N SER A 58 -12.92 -7.65 -3.96
CA SER A 58 -12.74 -7.15 -5.32
C SER A 58 -13.90 -6.27 -5.82
N GLY A 59 -13.60 -5.01 -6.16
CA GLY A 59 -14.46 -4.09 -6.87
C GLY A 59 -13.95 -2.65 -6.79
N GLN A 60 -13.86 -1.93 -7.93
CA GLN A 60 -13.40 -0.53 -7.93
C GLN A 60 -14.30 0.41 -7.12
N GLU A 61 -15.59 0.14 -7.02
CA GLU A 61 -16.55 0.94 -6.27
C GLU A 61 -16.41 0.76 -4.75
N SER A 62 -16.02 -0.43 -4.27
CA SER A 62 -15.82 -0.68 -2.84
C SER A 62 -14.58 0.03 -2.28
N ARG A 63 -13.62 0.41 -3.15
CA ARG A 63 -12.37 1.06 -2.74
C ARG A 63 -12.51 2.55 -2.36
N ALA A 64 -13.61 3.21 -2.68
CA ALA A 64 -13.74 4.65 -2.40
C ALA A 64 -13.87 4.96 -0.90
N GLY A 65 -14.52 4.09 -0.12
CA GLY A 65 -14.80 4.27 1.31
C GLY A 65 -14.19 3.19 2.24
N HIS A 66 -13.36 2.26 1.73
CA HIS A 66 -12.88 1.13 2.52
C HIS A 66 -12.12 1.53 3.80
N HIS A 67 -11.36 2.63 3.76
CA HIS A 67 -10.63 3.14 4.90
C HIS A 67 -11.53 3.59 6.05
N ASP A 68 -12.72 4.16 5.75
CA ASP A 68 -13.70 4.51 6.77
C ASP A 68 -14.37 3.25 7.33
N ALA A 69 -14.78 2.31 6.47
CA ALA A 69 -15.34 1.03 6.90
C ALA A 69 -14.35 0.22 7.74
N SER A 70 -13.08 0.14 7.33
CA SER A 70 -12.04 -0.51 8.13
C SER A 70 -11.77 0.20 9.46
N ALA A 71 -11.84 1.53 9.51
CA ALA A 71 -11.70 2.28 10.75
C ALA A 71 -12.88 2.04 11.71
N ASP A 72 -14.08 1.92 11.18
CA ASP A 72 -15.28 1.64 12.00
C ASP A 72 -15.28 0.18 12.49
N PHE A 73 -14.85 -0.77 11.65
CA PHE A 73 -14.60 -2.15 12.07
C PHE A 73 -13.52 -2.25 13.14
N ALA A 74 -12.42 -1.51 12.99
CA ALA A 74 -11.36 -1.47 13.99
C ALA A 74 -11.87 -0.98 15.35
N ALA A 75 -12.75 0.03 15.36
CA ALA A 75 -13.35 0.52 16.60
C ALA A 75 -14.16 -0.56 17.31
N GLN A 76 -14.93 -1.36 16.57
CA GLN A 76 -15.71 -2.46 17.13
C GLN A 76 -14.80 -3.53 17.75
N VAL A 77 -13.80 -4.01 17.00
CA VAL A 77 -12.85 -5.03 17.46
C VAL A 77 -12.10 -4.58 18.71
N LEU A 78 -11.62 -3.34 18.73
CA LEU A 78 -10.83 -2.82 19.85
C LEU A 78 -11.69 -2.51 21.08
N ALA A 79 -12.95 -2.11 20.89
CA ALA A 79 -13.90 -1.93 21.99
C ALA A 79 -14.23 -3.27 22.68
N GLU A 80 -14.39 -4.37 21.92
CA GLU A 80 -14.59 -5.72 22.44
C GLU A 80 -13.37 -6.19 23.24
N GLU A 81 -12.17 -5.74 22.86
CA GLU A 81 -10.93 -5.98 23.63
C GLU A 81 -10.70 -5.00 24.79
N ASN A 82 -11.68 -4.15 25.11
CA ASN A 82 -11.63 -3.16 26.19
C ASN A 82 -10.51 -2.14 26.06
N TRP A 83 -10.18 -1.72 24.83
CA TRP A 83 -9.23 -0.62 24.62
C TRP A 83 -9.82 0.71 25.09
N PRO A 84 -8.99 1.61 25.68
CA PRO A 84 -9.43 2.99 25.96
C PRO A 84 -9.87 3.71 24.70
N GLN A 85 -10.94 4.50 24.79
CA GLN A 85 -11.54 5.22 23.65
C GLN A 85 -10.52 6.08 22.90
N GLU A 86 -9.64 6.78 23.61
CA GLU A 86 -8.56 7.58 23.03
C GLU A 86 -7.62 6.75 22.14
N ARG A 87 -7.29 5.53 22.55
CA ARG A 87 -6.43 4.64 21.75
C ARG A 87 -7.16 4.09 20.53
N ILE A 88 -8.46 3.81 20.65
CA ILE A 88 -9.32 3.43 19.51
C ILE A 88 -9.32 4.54 18.47
N GLU A 89 -9.54 5.79 18.88
CA GLU A 89 -9.53 6.95 17.99
C GLU A 89 -8.18 7.15 17.30
N ALA A 90 -7.07 6.92 18.01
CA ALA A 90 -5.73 6.95 17.44
C ALA A 90 -5.54 5.89 16.33
N VAL A 91 -6.00 4.66 16.54
CA VAL A 91 -5.99 3.59 15.53
C VAL A 91 -6.88 3.96 14.33
N GLN A 92 -8.08 4.45 14.57
CA GLN A 92 -8.98 4.92 13.50
C GLN A 92 -8.35 6.03 12.67
N HIS A 93 -7.66 6.99 13.31
CA HIS A 93 -6.93 8.03 12.60
C HIS A 93 -5.83 7.45 11.70
N CYS A 94 -5.04 6.50 12.20
CA CYS A 94 -4.03 5.82 11.40
C CYS A 94 -4.66 5.17 10.14
N ILE A 95 -5.77 4.45 10.33
CA ILE A 95 -6.47 3.76 9.24
C ILE A 95 -7.04 4.76 8.23
N ARG A 96 -7.72 5.83 8.66
CA ARG A 96 -8.26 6.85 7.74
C ARG A 96 -7.19 7.61 6.99
N ALA A 97 -6.01 7.78 7.59
CA ALA A 97 -4.90 8.54 7.02
C ALA A 97 -3.96 7.72 6.11
N HIS A 98 -4.07 6.37 6.07
CA HIS A 98 -3.15 5.55 5.27
C HIS A 98 -3.37 5.68 3.76
N ARG A 99 -4.55 6.17 3.32
CA ARG A 99 -4.92 6.22 1.91
C ARG A 99 -4.10 7.24 1.12
N PHE A 100 -3.58 6.82 -0.05
CA PHE A 100 -2.76 7.66 -0.92
C PHE A 100 -3.54 8.81 -1.59
N ARG A 101 -4.82 8.61 -1.93
CA ARG A 101 -5.67 9.60 -2.62
C ARG A 101 -6.94 9.87 -1.80
N GLY A 102 -7.16 11.13 -1.43
CA GLY A 102 -8.41 11.55 -0.77
C GLY A 102 -8.56 11.13 0.68
N GLY A 103 -7.52 10.58 1.32
CA GLY A 103 -7.50 10.31 2.76
C GLY A 103 -7.20 11.55 3.59
N GLN A 104 -7.35 11.41 4.90
CA GLN A 104 -6.88 12.40 5.85
C GLN A 104 -5.35 12.47 5.83
N THR A 105 -4.77 13.65 6.10
CA THR A 105 -3.32 13.77 6.26
C THR A 105 -2.89 13.12 7.58
N PRO A 106 -1.83 12.26 7.59
CA PRO A 106 -1.31 11.66 8.80
C PRO A 106 -0.78 12.74 9.77
N GLN A 107 -1.46 12.92 10.92
CA GLN A 107 -1.12 13.94 11.91
C GLN A 107 -0.16 13.42 12.97
N THR A 108 -0.29 12.15 13.37
CA THR A 108 0.53 11.52 14.41
C THR A 108 1.69 10.73 13.80
N ILE A 109 2.67 10.38 14.62
CA ILE A 109 3.79 9.54 14.18
C ILE A 109 3.31 8.13 13.82
N GLU A 110 2.34 7.58 14.54
CA GLU A 110 1.72 6.28 14.27
C GLU A 110 1.04 6.25 12.90
N ALA A 111 0.29 7.31 12.57
CA ALA A 111 -0.38 7.43 11.27
C ALA A 111 0.63 7.57 10.12
N ARG A 112 1.73 8.30 10.33
CA ARG A 112 2.84 8.40 9.35
C ARG A 112 3.54 7.07 9.15
N VAL A 113 3.78 6.33 10.22
CA VAL A 113 4.39 4.99 10.19
C VAL A 113 3.52 4.00 9.42
N LEU A 114 2.21 3.95 9.69
CA LEU A 114 1.32 3.07 8.94
C LEU A 114 1.26 3.42 7.45
N PHE A 115 1.11 4.72 7.13
CA PHE A 115 1.13 5.20 5.75
C PHE A 115 2.40 4.75 5.04
N ASP A 116 3.55 4.99 5.64
CA ASP A 116 4.85 4.68 5.06
C ASP A 116 5.06 3.18 4.87
N ALA A 117 4.67 2.37 5.86
CA ALA A 117 4.79 0.91 5.80
C ALA A 117 3.98 0.33 4.64
N ASP A 118 2.73 0.77 4.47
CA ASP A 118 1.87 0.35 3.36
C ASP A 118 2.45 0.81 2.01
N LYS A 119 2.96 2.04 1.91
CA LYS A 119 3.54 2.54 0.66
C LYS A 119 4.89 1.90 0.32
N LEU A 120 5.66 1.46 1.29
CA LEU A 120 6.88 0.69 1.04
C LEU A 120 6.60 -0.70 0.44
N ASP A 121 5.41 -1.27 0.61
CA ASP A 121 5.04 -2.58 0.05
C ASP A 121 4.81 -2.55 -1.48
N VAL A 122 4.68 -1.35 -2.07
CA VAL A 122 4.60 -1.20 -3.54
C VAL A 122 5.93 -0.83 -4.20
N LEU A 123 7.04 -0.87 -3.45
CA LEU A 123 8.39 -0.61 -3.94
C LEU A 123 9.27 -1.86 -3.85
N GLY A 124 10.38 -1.85 -4.58
CA GLY A 124 11.35 -2.95 -4.59
C GLY A 124 10.85 -4.20 -5.30
N ALA A 125 11.38 -5.35 -4.92
CA ALA A 125 11.06 -6.65 -5.52
C ALA A 125 9.59 -7.04 -5.31
N VAL A 126 9.06 -6.81 -4.09
CA VAL A 126 7.65 -7.04 -3.78
C VAL A 126 6.77 -6.13 -4.62
N GLY A 127 7.11 -4.85 -4.73
CA GLY A 127 6.37 -3.89 -5.56
C GLY A 127 6.36 -4.27 -7.04
N ALA A 128 7.48 -4.75 -7.59
CA ALA A 128 7.54 -5.27 -8.95
C ALA A 128 6.60 -6.48 -9.15
N ALA A 129 6.65 -7.46 -8.25
CA ALA A 129 5.76 -8.63 -8.31
C ALA A 129 4.28 -8.24 -8.22
N ARG A 130 3.94 -7.33 -7.29
CA ARG A 130 2.56 -6.87 -7.08
C ARG A 130 2.00 -6.12 -8.29
N VAL A 131 2.75 -5.19 -8.87
CA VAL A 131 2.25 -4.42 -10.01
C VAL A 131 2.05 -5.27 -11.26
N ILE A 132 2.93 -6.26 -11.50
CA ILE A 132 2.75 -7.25 -12.57
C ILE A 132 1.51 -8.13 -12.29
N GLY A 133 1.38 -8.65 -11.07
CA GLY A 133 0.21 -9.43 -10.66
C GLY A 133 -1.10 -8.63 -10.80
N TYR A 134 -1.10 -7.37 -10.41
CA TYR A 134 -2.26 -6.48 -10.55
C TYR A 134 -2.66 -6.28 -12.02
N ALA A 135 -1.68 -5.99 -12.89
CA ALA A 135 -1.93 -5.86 -14.31
C ALA A 135 -2.52 -7.16 -14.91
N ALA A 136 -1.95 -8.33 -14.56
CA ALA A 136 -2.44 -9.62 -15.02
C ALA A 136 -3.88 -9.89 -14.58
N LEU A 137 -4.25 -9.63 -13.33
CA LEU A 137 -5.62 -9.77 -12.83
C LEU A 137 -6.60 -8.82 -13.51
N ALA A 138 -6.14 -7.63 -13.90
CA ALA A 138 -6.92 -6.66 -14.64
C ALA A 138 -7.00 -6.94 -16.15
N GLY A 139 -6.41 -8.05 -16.64
CA GLY A 139 -6.32 -8.37 -18.07
C GLY A 139 -5.40 -7.41 -18.85
N GLN A 140 -4.49 -6.73 -18.17
CA GLN A 140 -3.57 -5.75 -18.72
C GLN A 140 -2.19 -6.35 -18.96
N PRO A 141 -1.42 -5.90 -19.97
CA PRO A 141 -0.07 -6.39 -20.20
C PRO A 141 0.91 -5.92 -19.11
N ALA A 142 2.01 -6.66 -18.94
CA ALA A 142 3.12 -6.24 -18.09
C ALA A 142 3.79 -4.96 -18.62
N TYR A 143 3.89 -4.85 -19.95
CA TYR A 143 4.50 -3.73 -20.65
C TYR A 143 3.68 -3.34 -21.86
N ALA A 144 3.48 -2.04 -22.05
CA ALA A 144 3.13 -1.36 -23.27
C ALA A 144 3.92 -0.05 -23.29
N GLU A 145 4.31 0.40 -24.48
CA GLU A 145 5.01 1.70 -24.64
C GLU A 145 4.04 2.84 -24.31
N PRO A 146 4.33 3.71 -23.33
CA PRO A 146 3.48 4.83 -23.03
C PRO A 146 3.51 5.87 -24.14
N SER A 147 2.35 6.41 -24.50
CA SER A 147 2.25 7.51 -25.47
C SER A 147 2.93 8.78 -24.97
N GLU A 148 3.23 9.70 -25.87
CA GLU A 148 3.75 11.02 -25.52
C GLU A 148 2.76 11.77 -24.60
N ARG A 149 1.46 11.66 -24.87
CA ARG A 149 0.42 12.20 -24.01
C ARG A 149 0.48 11.64 -22.60
N PHE A 150 0.70 10.32 -22.45
CA PHE A 150 0.84 9.70 -21.12
C PHE A 150 2.06 10.23 -20.38
N TRP A 151 3.20 10.37 -21.06
CA TRP A 151 4.41 10.95 -20.46
C TRP A 151 4.21 12.39 -19.96
N GLN A 152 3.44 13.19 -20.67
CA GLN A 152 3.20 14.59 -20.33
C GLN A 152 2.14 14.78 -19.25
N SER A 153 1.07 13.99 -19.27
CA SER A 153 -0.13 14.22 -18.45
C SER A 153 -0.54 13.06 -17.55
N GLY A 154 -0.01 11.86 -17.78
CA GLY A 154 -0.47 10.63 -17.14
C GLY A 154 -1.82 10.12 -17.68
N GLN A 155 -2.29 10.68 -18.81
CA GLN A 155 -3.51 10.26 -19.49
C GLN A 155 -3.17 9.47 -20.74
N ALA A 156 -3.64 8.22 -20.80
CA ALA A 156 -3.48 7.37 -21.96
C ALA A 156 -4.28 7.90 -23.16
N GLU A 157 -3.83 7.57 -24.37
CA GLU A 157 -4.65 7.73 -25.58
C GLU A 157 -5.85 6.75 -25.53
N PRO A 158 -6.93 7.00 -26.32
CA PRO A 158 -8.15 6.20 -26.25
C PRO A 158 -7.95 4.68 -26.42
N ASP A 159 -7.03 4.27 -27.30
CA ASP A 159 -6.73 2.87 -27.60
C ASP A 159 -5.41 2.39 -26.98
N GLU A 160 -4.80 3.17 -26.11
CA GLU A 160 -3.54 2.83 -25.45
C GLU A 160 -3.78 1.80 -24.36
N PRO A 161 -3.15 0.60 -24.44
CA PRO A 161 -3.31 -0.40 -23.40
C PRO A 161 -2.57 0.06 -22.15
N HIS A 162 -3.31 0.19 -21.05
CA HIS A 162 -2.68 0.41 -19.74
C HIS A 162 -1.86 -0.83 -19.34
N SER A 163 -0.70 -0.62 -18.71
CA SER A 163 0.21 -1.71 -18.36
C SER A 163 0.81 -1.49 -16.97
N ALA A 164 1.46 -2.54 -16.43
CA ALA A 164 2.24 -2.40 -15.19
C ALA A 164 3.34 -1.34 -15.32
N TYR A 165 3.91 -1.16 -16.52
CA TYR A 165 4.90 -0.11 -16.77
C TYR A 165 4.30 1.29 -16.68
N HIS A 166 3.07 1.51 -17.13
CA HIS A 166 2.33 2.77 -16.93
C HIS A 166 2.17 3.10 -15.44
N GLU A 167 1.77 2.13 -14.62
CA GLU A 167 1.67 2.31 -13.16
C GLU A 167 3.05 2.65 -12.53
N TYR A 168 4.11 2.01 -12.99
CA TYR A 168 5.46 2.32 -12.54
C TYR A 168 5.84 3.78 -12.85
N VAL A 169 5.76 4.20 -14.11
CA VAL A 169 6.24 5.54 -14.52
C VAL A 169 5.39 6.67 -13.96
N PHE A 170 4.10 6.45 -13.81
CA PHE A 170 3.18 7.48 -13.35
C PHE A 170 3.08 7.59 -11.83
N LYS A 171 3.05 6.45 -11.14
CA LYS A 171 2.75 6.39 -9.72
C LYS A 171 3.91 5.87 -8.87
N LEU A 172 4.44 4.65 -9.15
CA LEU A 172 5.32 4.00 -8.20
C LEU A 172 6.63 4.74 -7.98
N ARG A 173 7.25 5.25 -9.05
CA ARG A 173 8.51 6.02 -9.00
C ARG A 173 8.40 7.33 -8.18
N ARG A 174 7.18 7.81 -7.90
CA ARG A 174 6.91 9.04 -7.12
C ARG A 174 6.55 8.75 -5.66
N ILE A 175 6.41 7.48 -5.27
CA ILE A 175 5.99 7.08 -3.92
C ILE A 175 6.99 7.60 -2.88
N LYS A 176 8.30 7.47 -3.13
CA LYS A 176 9.35 7.89 -2.20
C LYS A 176 9.28 9.36 -1.79
N GLU A 177 8.77 10.23 -2.68
CA GLU A 177 8.63 11.66 -2.44
C GLU A 177 7.53 12.00 -1.43
N ARG A 178 6.63 11.04 -1.16
CA ARG A 178 5.44 11.22 -0.33
C ARG A 178 5.54 10.55 1.05
N LEU A 179 6.64 9.87 1.32
CA LEU A 179 6.87 9.25 2.61
C LEU A 179 7.19 10.29 3.68
N HIS A 180 6.74 10.00 4.90
CA HIS A 180 6.77 10.95 6.00
C HIS A 180 7.99 10.78 6.89
N THR A 181 8.39 9.53 7.17
CA THR A 181 9.43 9.23 8.16
C THR A 181 10.83 9.15 7.52
N PRO A 182 11.89 9.57 8.22
CA PRO A 182 13.26 9.44 7.74
C PRO A 182 13.66 8.02 7.41
N THR A 183 13.27 7.06 8.25
CA THR A 183 13.58 5.64 8.04
C THR A 183 12.91 5.10 6.78
N ALA A 184 11.63 5.41 6.55
CA ALA A 184 10.93 4.97 5.35
C ALA A 184 11.52 5.57 4.08
N ARG A 185 11.91 6.84 4.09
CA ARG A 185 12.57 7.48 2.94
C ARG A 185 13.88 6.78 2.58
N ARG A 186 14.72 6.47 3.56
CA ARG A 186 15.98 5.72 3.34
C ARG A 186 15.73 4.35 2.72
N LEU A 187 14.74 3.59 3.24
CA LEU A 187 14.36 2.30 2.68
C LEU A 187 13.77 2.41 1.28
N ALA A 188 13.01 3.47 1.01
CA ALA A 188 12.41 3.69 -0.29
C ALA A 188 13.44 4.00 -1.37
N GLU A 189 14.53 4.68 -1.05
CA GLU A 189 15.62 4.94 -2.01
C GLU A 189 16.22 3.63 -2.53
N GLU A 190 16.53 2.69 -1.64
CA GLU A 190 17.05 1.37 -2.02
C GLU A 190 16.04 0.58 -2.86
N ARG A 191 14.77 0.55 -2.41
CA ARG A 191 13.69 -0.16 -3.11
C ARG A 191 13.37 0.45 -4.48
N ASP A 192 13.41 1.77 -4.60
CA ASP A 192 13.19 2.48 -5.87
C ASP A 192 14.29 2.18 -6.89
N LEU A 193 15.55 2.13 -6.47
CA LEU A 193 16.66 1.73 -7.34
C LEU A 193 16.48 0.31 -7.90
N TYR A 194 16.04 -0.63 -7.06
CA TYR A 194 15.73 -1.99 -7.53
C TYR A 194 14.58 -1.98 -8.54
N LEU A 195 13.49 -1.28 -8.22
CA LEU A 195 12.31 -1.19 -9.09
C LEU A 195 12.66 -0.56 -10.44
N GLN A 196 13.48 0.48 -10.44
CA GLN A 196 14.00 1.11 -11.65
C GLN A 196 14.84 0.13 -12.49
N ALA A 197 15.75 -0.61 -11.86
CA ALA A 197 16.58 -1.61 -12.55
C ALA A 197 15.71 -2.73 -13.14
N PHE A 198 14.70 -3.20 -12.41
CA PHE A 198 13.75 -4.21 -12.88
C PHE A 198 13.01 -3.76 -14.15
N PHE A 199 12.39 -2.58 -14.14
CA PHE A 199 11.63 -2.09 -15.30
C PHE A 199 12.54 -1.74 -16.47
N THR A 200 13.73 -1.19 -16.23
CA THR A 200 14.72 -0.94 -17.29
C THR A 200 15.13 -2.23 -17.98
N ARG A 201 15.38 -3.29 -17.19
CA ARG A 201 15.73 -4.60 -17.72
C ARG A 201 14.57 -5.24 -18.48
N MET A 202 13.37 -5.20 -17.92
CA MET A 202 12.17 -5.73 -18.56
C MET A 202 11.89 -5.08 -19.91
N MET A 203 12.00 -3.74 -20.00
CA MET A 203 11.83 -3.03 -21.28
C MET A 203 12.83 -3.49 -22.35
N SER A 204 14.11 -3.63 -21.97
CA SER A 204 15.15 -4.04 -22.90
C SER A 204 14.92 -5.46 -23.43
N GLU A 205 14.46 -6.37 -22.57
CA GLU A 205 14.09 -7.74 -22.96
C GLU A 205 12.85 -7.77 -23.86
N MET A 206 11.81 -6.99 -23.53
CA MET A 206 10.60 -6.89 -24.35
C MET A 206 10.85 -6.33 -25.76
N ARG A 207 11.90 -5.52 -25.92
CA ARG A 207 12.34 -4.99 -27.22
C ARG A 207 13.32 -5.91 -27.94
N GLY A 208 13.72 -7.02 -27.35
CA GLY A 208 14.72 -7.93 -27.91
C GLY A 208 16.15 -7.36 -27.98
N GLU A 209 16.45 -6.39 -27.13
CA GLU A 209 17.77 -5.76 -27.05
C GLU A 209 18.74 -6.55 -26.17
N ARG A 210 18.24 -7.51 -25.40
CA ARG A 210 18.95 -8.40 -24.48
C ARG A 210 18.32 -9.78 -24.42
#